data_18f6a09c07dd98509d2bf3fb51ef5044
#
_entry.id   18f6a09c07dd98509d2bf3fb51ef5044
#
_cell.length_a   1.000
_cell.length_b   1.000
_cell.length_c   1.000
_cell.angle_alpha   90.00
_cell.angle_beta   90.00
_cell.angle_gamma   90.00
#
_symmetry.space_group_name_H-M   'P 1'
#
loop_
_entity.id
_entity.type
_entity.pdbx_description
1 polymer ?
#
loop_
_entity_poly.entity_id
_entity_poly.type
_entity_poly.pdbx_seq_one_letter_code
_entity_poly.pdbx_strand_id
1 'polypeptide(L)'
;MIQNLYRLIYISHNTIPGSNENVHKEIEQILAISRQRNAASGITGALMFNRECFAQVLEGAHDHIQETFERIQCDSRHTDVIVLDFEPVDTRRFSRWSMGYIGYDTRASKEFTQIQLATGFDVKQLSGERIYDLLHVHLYAAEKTGSDLEKIA
;
A
#
# COMPACT_ATOMS: atom_id res chain seq x y z
N MET A 1 1.50 26.04 12.66
CA MET A 1 1.00 25.92 11.28
C MET A 1 0.47 24.53 11.06
N ILE A 2 -0.76 24.43 10.63
CA ILE A 2 -1.40 23.13 10.40
C ILE A 2 -0.93 22.60 9.05
N GLN A 3 -0.26 21.44 9.07
CA GLN A 3 0.08 20.77 7.84
C GLN A 3 -1.17 20.16 7.21
N ASN A 4 -1.33 20.33 5.92
CA ASN A 4 -2.38 19.64 5.18
C ASN A 4 -2.04 18.16 5.08
N LEU A 5 -2.72 17.36 5.88
CA LEU A 5 -2.57 15.92 5.86
C LEU A 5 -3.49 15.35 4.79
N TYR A 6 -2.92 14.54 3.91
CA TYR A 6 -3.63 13.90 2.81
C TYR A 6 -3.48 12.39 2.87
N ARG A 7 -4.40 11.71 2.22
CA ARG A 7 -4.39 10.27 2.02
C ARG A 7 -4.51 9.98 0.53
N LEU A 8 -3.61 9.16 0.01
CA LEU A 8 -3.68 8.66 -1.36
C LEU A 8 -3.82 7.14 -1.29
N ILE A 9 -4.75 6.60 -2.06
CA ILE A 9 -4.95 5.15 -2.20
C ILE A 9 -4.92 4.82 -3.68
N TYR A 10 -4.10 3.86 -4.07
CA TYR A 10 -4.07 3.38 -5.44
C TYR A 10 -4.02 1.86 -5.50
N ILE A 11 -4.40 1.34 -6.64
CA ILE A 11 -4.17 -0.04 -7.04
C ILE A 11 -3.38 -0.04 -8.34
N SER A 12 -2.64 -1.11 -8.59
CA SER A 12 -1.90 -1.26 -9.82
C SER A 12 -1.72 -2.73 -10.16
N HIS A 13 -1.27 -3.01 -11.38
CA HIS A 13 -1.02 -4.36 -11.84
C HIS A 13 0.44 -4.75 -11.54
N ASN A 14 0.63 -5.91 -10.92
CA ASN A 14 1.96 -6.42 -10.58
C ASN A 14 2.60 -7.03 -11.81
N THR A 15 3.74 -6.47 -12.25
CA THR A 15 4.47 -6.93 -13.42
C THR A 15 5.81 -7.57 -13.07
N ILE A 16 6.05 -7.88 -11.80
CA ILE A 16 7.29 -8.54 -11.38
C ILE A 16 7.32 -9.95 -11.97
N PRO A 17 8.34 -10.27 -12.79
CA PRO A 17 8.41 -11.59 -13.43
C PRO A 17 8.97 -12.66 -12.52
N GLY A 18 8.76 -13.90 -12.91
CA GLY A 18 9.44 -15.06 -12.32
C GLY A 18 8.66 -15.71 -11.18
N SER A 19 9.40 -16.42 -10.33
CA SER A 19 8.85 -17.20 -9.23
C SER A 19 8.33 -16.33 -8.07
N ASN A 20 7.57 -16.94 -7.17
CA ASN A 20 7.16 -16.27 -5.93
C ASN A 20 8.37 -15.78 -5.13
N GLU A 21 9.46 -16.54 -5.14
CA GLU A 21 10.69 -16.14 -4.46
C GLU A 21 11.26 -14.85 -5.04
N ASN A 22 11.27 -14.70 -6.35
CA ASN A 22 11.70 -13.47 -7.00
C ASN A 22 10.78 -12.30 -6.68
N VAL A 23 9.48 -12.53 -6.66
CA VAL A 23 8.49 -11.50 -6.29
C VAL A 23 8.76 -11.02 -4.86
N HIS A 24 8.96 -11.92 -3.90
CA HIS A 24 9.29 -11.56 -2.53
C HIS A 24 10.57 -10.75 -2.42
N LYS A 25 11.61 -11.13 -3.16
CA LYS A 25 12.87 -10.42 -3.17
C LYS A 25 12.73 -8.99 -3.66
N GLU A 26 11.97 -8.80 -4.74
CA GLU A 26 11.70 -7.46 -5.28
C GLU A 26 10.85 -6.62 -4.31
N ILE A 27 9.87 -7.23 -3.66
CA ILE A 27 9.05 -6.55 -2.66
C ILE A 27 9.89 -6.11 -1.46
N GLU A 28 10.81 -6.94 -1.01
CA GLU A 28 11.73 -6.57 0.09
C GLU A 28 12.55 -5.33 -0.26
N GLN A 29 12.99 -5.22 -1.50
CA GLN A 29 13.71 -4.03 -1.98
C GLN A 29 12.80 -2.79 -1.99
N ILE A 30 11.58 -2.94 -2.48
CA ILE A 30 10.58 -1.86 -2.48
C ILE A 30 10.37 -1.37 -1.04
N LEU A 31 10.16 -2.28 -0.11
CA LEU A 31 9.89 -1.94 1.29
C LEU A 31 11.07 -1.24 1.95
N ALA A 32 12.29 -1.71 1.72
CA ALA A 32 13.48 -1.11 2.30
C ALA A 32 13.64 0.35 1.87
N ILE A 33 13.50 0.61 0.57
CA ILE A 33 13.61 1.96 0.01
C ILE A 33 12.45 2.83 0.47
N SER A 34 11.24 2.30 0.44
CA SER A 34 10.03 3.04 0.83
C SER A 34 10.10 3.47 2.29
N ARG A 35 10.50 2.56 3.17
CA ARG A 35 10.62 2.88 4.60
C ARG A 35 11.62 3.99 4.86
N GLN A 36 12.77 3.93 4.20
CA GLN A 36 13.79 4.96 4.32
C GLN A 36 13.31 6.31 3.82
N ARG A 37 12.73 6.37 2.64
CA ARG A 37 12.25 7.62 2.03
C ARG A 37 11.04 8.18 2.76
N ASN A 38 10.11 7.32 3.14
CA ASN A 38 8.90 7.73 3.84
C ASN A 38 9.22 8.30 5.22
N ALA A 39 10.12 7.67 5.96
CA ALA A 39 10.57 8.19 7.25
C ALA A 39 11.17 9.60 7.12
N ALA A 40 11.96 9.82 6.07
CA ALA A 40 12.58 11.14 5.81
C ALA A 40 11.55 12.20 5.42
N SER A 41 10.46 11.80 4.76
CA SER A 41 9.41 12.71 4.26
C SER A 41 8.19 12.83 5.17
N GLY A 42 8.16 12.11 6.29
CA GLY A 42 7.00 12.08 7.17
C GLY A 42 5.79 11.37 6.58
N ILE A 43 6.01 10.45 5.66
CA ILE A 43 4.94 9.64 5.07
C ILE A 43 4.80 8.35 5.85
N THR A 44 3.56 7.96 6.09
CA THR A 44 3.20 6.67 6.66
C THR A 44 2.24 5.96 5.72
N GLY A 45 2.09 4.65 5.86
CA GLY A 45 1.18 3.91 5.00
C GLY A 45 1.34 2.42 5.06
N ALA A 46 0.75 1.76 4.10
CA ALA A 46 0.74 0.30 4.02
C ALA A 46 0.70 -0.17 2.57
N LEU A 47 1.35 -1.30 2.32
CA LEU A 47 1.38 -1.96 1.03
C LEU A 47 0.82 -3.38 1.16
N MET A 48 -0.08 -3.73 0.28
CA MET A 48 -0.58 -5.08 0.12
C MET A 48 -0.39 -5.52 -1.33
N PHE A 49 -0.07 -6.79 -1.53
CA PHE A 49 0.07 -7.30 -2.88
C PHE A 49 -0.32 -8.77 -2.97
N ASN A 50 -0.67 -9.16 -4.18
CA ASN A 50 -0.74 -10.55 -4.61
C ASN A 50 0.02 -10.68 -5.94
N ARG A 51 -0.04 -11.82 -6.59
CA ARG A 51 0.68 -12.03 -7.85
C ARG A 51 0.25 -11.07 -8.95
N GLU A 52 -0.97 -10.60 -8.92
CA GLU A 52 -1.54 -9.81 -9.99
C GLU A 52 -1.56 -8.32 -9.70
N CYS A 53 -1.67 -7.93 -8.45
CA CYS A 53 -1.98 -6.55 -8.09
C CYS A 53 -1.22 -6.05 -6.88
N PHE A 54 -1.06 -4.72 -6.85
CA PHE A 54 -0.66 -3.97 -5.67
C PHE A 54 -1.81 -3.07 -5.21
N ALA A 55 -1.91 -2.86 -3.91
CA ALA A 55 -2.72 -1.80 -3.31
C ALA A 55 -1.87 -1.10 -2.26
N GLN A 56 -1.89 0.23 -2.26
CA GLN A 56 -1.07 1.01 -1.33
C GLN A 56 -1.83 2.22 -0.82
N VAL A 57 -1.62 2.53 0.45
CA VAL A 57 -2.08 3.76 1.10
C VAL A 57 -0.86 4.57 1.48
N LEU A 58 -0.90 5.87 1.21
CA LEU A 58 0.11 6.84 1.64
C LEU A 58 -0.59 7.94 2.41
N GLU A 59 -0.06 8.30 3.57
CA GLU A 59 -0.56 9.39 4.40
C GLU A 59 0.58 10.35 4.73
N GLY A 60 0.35 11.63 4.53
CA GLY A 60 1.37 12.65 4.76
C GLY A 60 1.00 13.98 4.17
N ALA A 61 1.96 14.90 4.11
CA ALA A 61 1.76 16.19 3.48
C ALA A 61 1.53 16.02 1.98
N HIS A 62 0.63 16.83 1.43
CA HIS A 62 0.23 16.79 0.03
C HIS A 62 1.42 16.69 -0.94
N ASP A 63 2.38 17.60 -0.80
CA ASP A 63 3.49 17.68 -1.75
C ASP A 63 4.44 16.48 -1.64
N HIS A 64 4.64 15.97 -0.44
CA HIS A 64 5.45 14.78 -0.22
C HIS A 64 4.79 13.52 -0.82
N ILE A 65 3.47 13.41 -0.69
CA ILE A 65 2.72 12.32 -1.31
C ILE A 65 2.81 12.41 -2.83
N GLN A 66 2.61 13.59 -3.38
CA GLN A 66 2.66 13.79 -4.82
C GLN A 66 4.02 13.41 -5.40
N GLU A 67 5.10 13.87 -4.80
CA GLU A 67 6.46 13.51 -5.20
C GLU A 67 6.71 12.00 -5.13
N THR A 68 6.30 11.40 -4.04
CA THR A 68 6.44 9.95 -3.83
C THR A 68 5.65 9.17 -4.87
N PHE A 69 4.42 9.59 -5.12
CA PHE A 69 3.57 8.93 -6.11
C PHE A 69 4.12 9.05 -7.53
N GLU A 70 4.71 10.17 -7.89
CA GLU A 70 5.37 10.34 -9.18
C GLU A 70 6.50 9.32 -9.37
N ARG A 71 7.30 9.08 -8.33
CA ARG A 71 8.34 8.04 -8.37
C ARG A 71 7.75 6.64 -8.48
N ILE A 72 6.67 6.39 -7.76
CA ILE A 72 5.97 5.10 -7.80
C ILE A 72 5.47 4.81 -9.21
N GLN A 73 4.88 5.80 -9.87
CA GLN A 73 4.36 5.64 -11.23
C GLN A 73 5.45 5.29 -12.25
N CYS A 74 6.69 5.70 -11.99
CA CYS A 74 7.83 5.41 -12.86
C CYS A 74 8.46 4.05 -12.61
N ASP A 75 8.02 3.31 -11.59
CA ASP A 75 8.57 2.01 -11.26
C ASP A 75 8.05 0.94 -12.22
N SER A 76 8.96 0.22 -12.88
CA SER A 76 8.61 -0.78 -13.89
C SER A 76 8.02 -2.07 -13.32
N ARG A 77 7.99 -2.22 -11.98
CA ARG A 77 7.47 -3.41 -11.33
C ARG A 77 5.96 -3.46 -11.27
N HIS A 78 5.30 -2.41 -11.73
CA HIS A 78 3.85 -2.37 -11.89
C HIS A 78 3.43 -1.52 -13.08
N THR A 79 2.17 -1.65 -13.45
CA THR A 79 1.54 -0.88 -14.53
C THR A 79 0.06 -0.66 -14.20
N ASP A 80 -0.62 0.09 -15.03
CA ASP A 80 -2.07 0.36 -14.90
C ASP A 80 -2.44 0.90 -13.51
N VAL A 81 -1.70 1.93 -13.07
CA VAL A 81 -1.94 2.57 -11.78
C VAL A 81 -3.25 3.34 -11.81
N ILE A 82 -4.14 3.01 -10.89
CA ILE A 82 -5.45 3.66 -10.75
C ILE A 82 -5.54 4.27 -9.35
N VAL A 83 -5.69 5.59 -9.27
CA VAL A 83 -5.92 6.28 -8.00
C VAL A 83 -7.38 6.11 -7.62
N LEU A 84 -7.62 5.52 -6.45
CA LEU A 84 -8.97 5.35 -5.91
C LEU A 84 -9.39 6.52 -5.04
N ASP A 85 -8.42 7.18 -4.42
CA ASP A 85 -8.68 8.26 -3.48
C ASP A 85 -7.43 9.12 -3.33
N PHE A 86 -7.60 10.45 -3.31
CA PHE A 86 -6.56 11.40 -2.96
C PHE A 86 -7.24 12.62 -2.37
N GLU A 87 -7.32 12.67 -1.04
CA GLU A 87 -8.11 13.67 -0.34
C GLU A 87 -7.47 14.11 0.98
N PRO A 88 -7.83 15.29 1.49
CA PRO A 88 -7.43 15.69 2.83
C PRO A 88 -8.10 14.80 3.89
N VAL A 89 -7.36 14.51 4.94
CA VAL A 89 -7.85 13.76 6.10
C VAL A 89 -7.44 14.47 7.39
N ASP A 90 -8.15 14.18 8.47
CA ASP A 90 -7.89 14.81 9.78
C ASP A 90 -6.78 14.10 10.56
N THR A 91 -6.71 12.79 10.42
CA THR A 91 -5.77 11.96 11.18
C THR A 91 -5.20 10.85 10.31
N ARG A 92 -4.05 10.32 10.76
CA ARG A 92 -3.43 9.16 10.14
C ARG A 92 -3.98 7.88 10.76
N ARG A 93 -4.25 6.87 9.92
CA ARG A 93 -4.60 5.53 10.41
C ARG A 93 -3.39 4.58 10.40
N PHE A 94 -2.32 4.95 9.71
CA PHE A 94 -1.12 4.14 9.60
C PHE A 94 0.09 4.84 10.23
N SER A 95 -0.14 5.63 11.29
CA SER A 95 0.88 6.47 11.91
C SER A 95 2.08 5.70 12.47
N ARG A 96 1.93 4.41 12.74
CA ARG A 96 2.96 3.55 13.32
C ARG A 96 3.92 2.96 12.28
N TRP A 97 3.61 3.09 10.99
CA TRP A 97 4.36 2.40 9.95
C TRP A 97 4.82 3.37 8.87
N SER A 98 6.14 3.50 8.69
CA SER A 98 6.68 4.19 7.52
C SER A 98 6.32 3.46 6.23
N MET A 99 6.15 2.14 6.29
CA MET A 99 5.47 1.34 5.28
C MET A 99 5.13 -0.01 5.88
N GLY A 100 3.89 -0.20 6.28
CA GLY A 100 3.37 -1.49 6.70
C GLY A 100 3.21 -2.42 5.51
N TYR A 101 3.22 -3.73 5.77
CA TYR A 101 3.26 -4.70 4.70
C TYR A 101 2.34 -5.88 5.01
N ILE A 102 1.52 -6.24 4.03
CA ILE A 102 0.68 -7.43 4.07
C ILE A 102 1.03 -8.27 2.86
N GLY A 103 1.57 -9.43 3.13
CA GLY A 103 2.15 -10.27 2.10
C GLY A 103 1.18 -11.18 1.40
N TYR A 104 1.71 -11.82 0.43
CA TYR A 104 1.14 -12.65 -0.60
C TYR A 104 0.28 -13.82 -0.08
N ASP A 105 0.70 -14.51 0.97
CA ASP A 105 0.00 -15.70 1.49
C ASP A 105 -0.88 -15.41 2.70
N THR A 106 -1.13 -14.14 2.98
CA THR A 106 -1.96 -13.75 4.12
C THR A 106 -3.44 -13.84 3.77
N ARG A 107 -4.27 -13.90 4.81
CA ARG A 107 -5.72 -13.82 4.65
C ARG A 107 -6.16 -12.54 3.95
N ALA A 108 -5.50 -11.42 4.26
CA ALA A 108 -5.78 -10.13 3.63
C ALA A 108 -5.53 -10.16 2.13
N SER A 109 -4.45 -10.81 1.69
CA SER A 109 -4.14 -10.96 0.28
C SER A 109 -5.21 -11.78 -0.44
N LYS A 110 -5.75 -12.81 0.20
CA LYS A 110 -6.85 -13.62 -0.34
C LYS A 110 -8.13 -12.80 -0.48
N GLU A 111 -8.46 -11.99 0.51
CA GLU A 111 -9.60 -11.10 0.46
C GLU A 111 -9.44 -10.05 -0.64
N PHE A 112 -8.25 -9.52 -0.80
CA PHE A 112 -7.92 -8.60 -1.89
C PHE A 112 -8.14 -9.25 -3.26
N THR A 113 -7.70 -10.50 -3.43
CA THR A 113 -7.93 -11.26 -4.66
C THR A 113 -9.43 -11.43 -4.93
N GLN A 114 -10.23 -11.70 -3.92
CA GLN A 114 -11.68 -11.81 -4.06
C GLN A 114 -12.31 -10.49 -4.49
N ILE A 115 -11.86 -9.36 -3.93
CA ILE A 115 -12.31 -8.04 -4.34
C ILE A 115 -11.96 -7.79 -5.81
N GLN A 116 -10.75 -8.13 -6.21
CA GLN A 116 -10.30 -8.02 -7.58
C GLN A 116 -11.18 -8.81 -8.55
N LEU A 117 -11.48 -10.06 -8.22
CA LEU A 117 -12.31 -10.94 -9.04
C LEU A 117 -13.75 -10.43 -9.12
N ALA A 118 -14.28 -9.90 -8.03
CA ALA A 118 -15.65 -9.38 -7.98
C ALA A 118 -15.82 -8.07 -8.74
N THR A 119 -14.81 -7.21 -8.73
CA THR A 119 -14.91 -5.84 -9.25
C THR A 119 -14.14 -5.63 -10.55
N GLY A 120 -13.18 -6.51 -10.88
CA GLY A 120 -12.26 -6.32 -12.00
C GLY A 120 -11.44 -5.05 -11.90
N PHE A 121 -11.32 -4.50 -10.68
CA PHE A 121 -10.75 -3.18 -10.43
C PHE A 121 -11.47 -2.05 -11.18
N ASP A 122 -12.75 -2.24 -11.43
CA ASP A 122 -13.60 -1.17 -11.94
C ASP A 122 -13.80 -0.13 -10.83
N VAL A 123 -13.36 1.09 -11.07
CA VAL A 123 -13.45 2.20 -10.10
C VAL A 123 -14.89 2.50 -9.67
N LYS A 124 -15.88 2.11 -10.46
CA LYS A 124 -17.30 2.26 -10.09
C LYS A 124 -17.73 1.26 -9.04
N GLN A 125 -17.06 0.13 -8.94
CA GLN A 125 -17.39 -0.96 -8.02
C GLN A 125 -16.42 -1.05 -6.85
N LEU A 126 -15.18 -0.57 -7.03
CA LEU A 126 -14.12 -0.65 -6.03
C LEU A 126 -14.00 0.68 -5.29
N SER A 127 -14.18 0.62 -3.98
CA SER A 127 -14.05 1.77 -3.10
C SER A 127 -12.64 1.84 -2.52
N GLY A 128 -12.03 3.03 -2.54
CA GLY A 128 -10.76 3.28 -1.86
C GLY A 128 -10.87 3.04 -0.36
N GLU A 129 -12.00 3.40 0.22
CA GLU A 129 -12.28 3.17 1.64
C GLU A 129 -12.26 1.68 2.01
N ARG A 130 -12.77 0.83 1.13
CA ARG A 130 -12.76 -0.62 1.34
C ARG A 130 -11.33 -1.18 1.37
N ILE A 131 -10.48 -0.72 0.48
CA ILE A 131 -9.05 -1.09 0.48
C ILE A 131 -8.37 -0.56 1.75
N TYR A 132 -8.67 0.66 2.12
CA TYR A 132 -8.14 1.30 3.31
C TYR A 132 -8.46 0.52 4.58
N ASP A 133 -9.73 0.16 4.75
CA ASP A 133 -10.19 -0.62 5.89
C ASP A 133 -9.56 -2.01 5.92
N LEU A 134 -9.46 -2.66 4.78
CA LEU A 134 -8.84 -3.98 4.67
C LEU A 134 -7.38 -3.95 5.13
N LEU A 135 -6.61 -2.99 4.66
CA LEU A 135 -5.21 -2.81 5.07
C LEU A 135 -5.09 -2.53 6.56
N HIS A 136 -5.91 -1.63 7.07
CA HIS A 136 -5.86 -1.23 8.48
C HIS A 136 -6.16 -2.40 9.42
N VAL A 137 -7.25 -3.12 9.16
CA VAL A 137 -7.68 -4.24 10.00
C VAL A 137 -6.62 -5.34 10.04
N HIS A 138 -6.07 -5.71 8.90
CA HIS A 138 -5.12 -6.81 8.83
C HIS A 138 -3.73 -6.46 9.36
N LEU A 139 -3.29 -5.22 9.21
CA LEU A 139 -2.03 -4.77 9.83
C LEU A 139 -2.11 -4.80 11.35
N TYR A 140 -3.20 -4.30 11.91
CA TYR A 140 -3.38 -4.33 13.37
C TYR A 140 -3.54 -5.75 13.91
N ALA A 141 -4.21 -6.63 13.17
CA ALA A 141 -4.32 -8.03 13.54
C ALA A 141 -2.94 -8.72 13.56
N ALA A 142 -2.12 -8.48 12.54
CA ALA A 142 -0.76 -9.02 12.46
C ALA A 142 0.11 -8.51 13.62
N GLU A 143 -0.01 -7.25 13.97
CA GLU A 143 0.71 -6.67 15.11
C GLU A 143 0.32 -7.34 16.43
N LYS A 144 -0.97 -7.58 16.65
CA LYS A 144 -1.45 -8.22 17.87
C LYS A 144 -0.97 -9.67 18.01
N THR A 145 -0.87 -10.38 16.91
CA THR A 145 -0.39 -11.77 16.92
C THR A 145 1.13 -11.87 16.95
N GLY A 146 1.82 -10.74 16.67
CA GLY A 146 3.27 -10.72 16.57
C GLY A 146 3.82 -11.41 15.33
N SER A 147 2.97 -11.87 14.44
CA SER A 147 3.37 -12.73 13.33
C SER A 147 4.25 -12.05 12.29
N ASP A 148 4.04 -10.76 12.04
CA ASP A 148 4.78 -10.02 11.01
C ASP A 148 5.32 -8.68 11.49
N LEU A 149 5.50 -8.53 12.82
CA LEU A 149 5.97 -7.29 13.40
C LEU A 149 7.31 -6.81 12.83
N GLU A 150 8.21 -7.74 12.58
CA GLU A 150 9.53 -7.43 12.02
C GLU A 150 9.44 -6.88 10.59
N LYS A 151 8.36 -7.17 9.89
CA LYS A 151 8.12 -6.69 8.53
C LYS A 151 7.36 -5.38 8.48
N ILE A 152 6.84 -4.96 9.62
CA ILE A 152 6.08 -3.72 9.78
C ILE A 152 7.00 -2.71 10.44
N ALA A 153 7.48 -1.77 9.78
CA ALA A 153 8.35 -0.80 10.41
C ALA A 153 8.24 0.56 9.81
#